data_b8cecca6b433567c64d094703c24dced
#
_entry.id   b8cecca6b433567c64d094703c24dced
#
_cell.length_a   1.000
_cell.length_b   1.000
_cell.length_c   1.000
_cell.angle_alpha   90.00
_cell.angle_beta   90.00
_cell.angle_gamma   90.00
#
_symmetry.space_group_name_H-M   'P 1'
#
loop_
_entity.id
_entity.type
_entity.pdbx_description
1 polymer ?
#
loop_
_entity_poly.entity_id
_entity_poly.type
_entity_poly.pdbx_seq_one_letter_code
_entity_poly.pdbx_strand_id
1 'polypeptide(L)'
;GGSITIEMLPIFLYCARWGFGPGMLASFAYSILQAVLSSTYAWTWQSLIGDYLLAFTVLGFAGACSKLKGGFFIGTVVGSVARFLVHYVVGATVWAEYMPETFFGLTMTTPWFYSALYNGSFMLIDMVLVLVIGALLWKPLKKYITGEDLRGAAAAKK
;
A
#
# COMPACT_ATOMS: atom_id res chain seq x y z
N GLY A 1 14.90 5.99 0.16
CA GLY A 1 14.68 4.99 1.00
C GLY A 1 13.30 4.69 1.53
N GLY A 2 13.18 3.51 2.09
CA GLY A 2 11.98 3.10 2.80
C GLY A 2 11.80 3.88 4.10
N SER A 3 10.56 4.17 4.45
CA SER A 3 10.20 4.84 5.70
C SER A 3 9.03 4.11 6.35
N ILE A 4 9.03 4.12 7.68
CA ILE A 4 7.90 3.57 8.44
C ILE A 4 6.83 4.65 8.53
N THR A 5 5.67 4.40 7.94
CA THR A 5 4.56 5.36 7.84
C THR A 5 3.20 4.68 7.96
N ILE A 6 2.17 5.49 8.15
CA ILE A 6 0.77 5.06 8.10
C ILE A 6 0.04 5.61 6.87
N GLU A 7 0.78 6.08 5.89
CA GLU A 7 0.26 6.77 4.70
C GLU A 7 -0.73 5.93 3.87
N MET A 8 -0.63 4.60 3.93
CA MET A 8 -1.56 3.69 3.24
C MET A 8 -2.94 3.59 3.89
N LEU A 9 -3.06 3.96 5.19
CA LEU A 9 -4.31 3.79 5.94
C LEU A 9 -5.51 4.49 5.29
N PRO A 10 -5.44 5.79 4.90
CA PRO A 10 -6.56 6.47 4.25
C PRO A 10 -6.99 5.78 2.95
N ILE A 11 -6.04 5.29 2.17
CA ILE A 11 -6.33 4.59 0.91
C ILE A 11 -7.07 3.28 1.19
N PHE A 12 -6.62 2.48 2.15
CA PHE A 12 -7.28 1.22 2.48
C PHE A 12 -8.68 1.41 3.09
N LEU A 13 -8.87 2.45 3.91
CA LEU A 13 -10.20 2.83 4.40
C LEU A 13 -11.12 3.23 3.25
N TYR A 14 -10.62 4.00 2.29
CA TYR A 14 -11.36 4.39 1.10
C TYR A 14 -11.71 3.18 0.23
N CYS A 15 -10.76 2.29 -0.02
CA CYS A 15 -10.95 1.04 -0.76
C CYS A 15 -12.01 0.14 -0.10
N ALA A 16 -11.96 -0.01 1.22
CA ALA A 16 -12.93 -0.82 1.96
C ALA A 16 -14.36 -0.26 1.85
N ARG A 17 -14.49 1.08 1.84
CA ARG A 17 -15.79 1.75 1.75
C ARG A 17 -16.37 1.76 0.35
N TRP A 18 -15.57 2.10 -0.66
CA TRP A 18 -16.05 2.40 -2.01
C TRP A 18 -15.78 1.29 -3.03
N GLY A 19 -14.97 0.29 -2.67
CA GLY A 19 -14.67 -0.85 -3.53
C GLY A 19 -13.58 -0.60 -4.54
N PHE A 20 -13.47 -1.53 -5.52
CA PHE A 20 -12.33 -1.63 -6.42
C PHE A 20 -12.16 -0.42 -7.35
N GLY A 21 -13.19 -0.06 -8.12
CA GLY A 21 -13.08 1.02 -9.12
C GLY A 21 -12.68 2.37 -8.51
N PRO A 22 -13.47 2.91 -7.57
CA PRO A 22 -13.11 4.13 -6.84
C PRO A 22 -11.79 4.01 -6.08
N GLY A 23 -11.49 2.83 -5.50
CA GLY A 23 -10.23 2.55 -4.81
C GLY A 23 -9.03 2.67 -5.73
N MET A 24 -9.08 2.09 -6.93
CA MET A 24 -8.03 2.23 -7.95
C MET A 24 -7.82 3.67 -8.38
N LEU A 25 -8.91 4.42 -8.60
CA LEU A 25 -8.83 5.83 -8.99
C LEU A 25 -8.19 6.68 -7.89
N ALA A 26 -8.59 6.48 -6.63
CA ALA A 26 -8.00 7.19 -5.50
C ALA A 26 -6.52 6.84 -5.31
N SER A 27 -6.15 5.57 -5.44
CA SER A 27 -4.77 5.11 -5.37
C SER A 27 -3.92 5.69 -6.49
N PHE A 28 -4.45 5.77 -7.71
CA PHE A 28 -3.77 6.39 -8.84
C PHE A 28 -3.58 7.90 -8.63
N ALA A 29 -4.61 8.62 -8.18
CA ALA A 29 -4.48 10.04 -7.85
C ALA A 29 -3.42 10.25 -6.74
N TYR A 30 -3.42 9.41 -5.72
CA TYR A 30 -2.42 9.43 -4.66
C TYR A 30 -1.01 9.12 -5.19
N SER A 31 -0.86 8.18 -6.12
CA SER A 31 0.41 7.86 -6.74
C SER A 31 1.03 9.06 -7.49
N ILE A 32 0.20 9.86 -8.17
CA ILE A 32 0.63 11.10 -8.82
C ILE A 32 1.12 12.10 -7.78
N LEU A 33 0.39 12.28 -6.68
CA LEU A 33 0.82 13.16 -5.58
C LEU A 33 2.16 12.70 -5.01
N GLN A 34 2.34 11.41 -4.76
CA GLN A 34 3.60 10.85 -4.28
C GLN A 34 4.74 11.08 -5.28
N ALA A 35 4.50 10.87 -6.58
CA ALA A 35 5.49 11.13 -7.61
C ALA A 35 5.91 12.60 -7.66
N VAL A 36 4.98 13.54 -7.51
CA VAL A 36 5.25 14.99 -7.52
C VAL A 36 6.00 15.41 -6.24
N LEU A 37 5.51 14.99 -5.06
CA LEU A 37 6.08 15.39 -3.77
C LEU A 37 7.45 14.75 -3.50
N SER A 38 7.68 13.55 -4.03
CA SER A 38 8.90 12.77 -3.82
C SER A 38 9.86 12.80 -5.01
N SER A 39 9.59 13.64 -6.01
CA SER A 39 10.40 13.73 -7.25
C SER A 39 11.89 13.96 -6.99
N THR A 40 12.25 14.61 -5.88
CA THR A 40 13.64 14.83 -5.45
C THR A 40 14.38 13.52 -5.14
N TYR A 41 13.66 12.45 -4.80
CA TYR A 41 14.21 11.13 -4.47
C TYR A 41 14.14 10.13 -5.63
N ALA A 42 13.41 10.46 -6.70
CA ALA A 42 13.34 9.64 -7.90
C ALA A 42 14.52 9.99 -8.84
N TRP A 43 15.63 9.28 -8.69
CA TRP A 43 16.86 9.56 -9.48
C TRP A 43 16.76 9.13 -10.94
N THR A 44 15.83 8.23 -11.26
CA THR A 44 15.60 7.73 -12.60
C THR A 44 14.12 7.73 -12.95
N TRP A 45 13.78 7.80 -14.24
CA TRP A 45 12.41 7.70 -14.70
C TRP A 45 11.79 6.32 -14.39
N GLN A 46 12.62 5.26 -14.37
CA GLN A 46 12.18 3.91 -14.00
C GLN A 46 11.74 3.85 -12.53
N SER A 47 12.51 4.48 -11.64
CA SER A 47 12.13 4.60 -10.22
C SER A 47 10.88 5.45 -10.05
N LEU A 48 10.75 6.56 -10.79
CA LEU A 48 9.54 7.38 -10.73
C LEU A 48 8.28 6.59 -11.09
N ILE A 49 8.34 5.80 -12.16
CA ILE A 49 7.22 4.96 -12.58
C ILE A 49 7.01 3.79 -11.61
N GLY A 50 8.07 3.06 -11.27
CA GLY A 50 7.98 1.86 -10.45
C GLY A 50 7.66 2.15 -8.98
N ASP A 51 8.53 2.92 -8.31
CA ASP A 51 8.44 3.13 -6.86
C ASP A 51 7.32 4.09 -6.45
N TYR A 52 6.89 4.99 -7.35
CA TYR A 52 5.85 5.97 -7.02
C TYR A 52 4.55 5.69 -7.78
N LEU A 53 4.53 5.75 -9.11
CA LEU A 53 3.27 5.61 -9.84
C LEU A 53 2.68 4.21 -9.69
N LEU A 54 3.45 3.17 -10.00
CA LEU A 54 2.93 1.81 -9.98
C LEU A 54 2.72 1.29 -8.54
N ALA A 55 3.71 1.46 -7.66
CA ALA A 55 3.67 0.95 -6.30
C ALA A 55 2.50 1.51 -5.48
N PHE A 56 2.16 2.78 -5.64
CA PHE A 56 1.03 3.37 -4.94
C PHE A 56 -0.31 3.11 -5.65
N THR A 57 -0.33 2.97 -6.98
CA THR A 57 -1.57 2.63 -7.70
C THR A 57 -2.10 1.25 -7.33
N VAL A 58 -1.21 0.25 -7.18
CA VAL A 58 -1.63 -1.12 -6.85
C VAL A 58 -2.22 -1.28 -5.45
N LEU A 59 -2.09 -0.29 -4.56
CA LEU A 59 -2.83 -0.26 -3.29
C LEU A 59 -4.34 -0.37 -3.51
N GLY A 60 -4.84 0.12 -4.63
CA GLY A 60 -6.25 0.04 -5.01
C GLY A 60 -6.80 -1.39 -5.14
N PHE A 61 -5.93 -2.41 -5.30
CA PHE A 61 -6.36 -3.81 -5.27
C PHE A 61 -7.03 -4.21 -3.95
N ALA A 62 -6.75 -3.49 -2.87
CA ALA A 62 -7.46 -3.65 -1.60
C ALA A 62 -8.99 -3.53 -1.77
N GLY A 63 -9.45 -2.70 -2.70
CA GLY A 63 -10.87 -2.50 -2.98
C GLY A 63 -11.60 -3.74 -3.52
N ALA A 64 -10.89 -4.70 -4.12
CA ALA A 64 -11.47 -5.97 -4.55
C ALA A 64 -12.02 -6.80 -3.37
N CYS A 65 -11.45 -6.59 -2.18
CA CYS A 65 -11.86 -7.29 -0.96
C CYS A 65 -13.02 -6.61 -0.21
N SER A 66 -13.50 -5.44 -0.65
CA SER A 66 -14.47 -4.60 0.08
C SER A 66 -15.77 -5.32 0.48
N LYS A 67 -16.21 -6.28 -0.31
CA LYS A 67 -17.44 -7.05 -0.07
C LYS A 67 -17.23 -8.28 0.82
N LEU A 68 -15.99 -8.63 1.16
CA LEU A 68 -15.67 -9.78 1.99
C LEU A 68 -15.91 -9.47 3.47
N LYS A 69 -16.21 -10.51 4.26
CA LYS A 69 -16.23 -10.39 5.72
C LYS A 69 -14.81 -10.05 6.20
N GLY A 70 -14.66 -8.91 6.87
CA GLY A 70 -13.33 -8.39 7.22
C GLY A 70 -12.54 -7.80 6.04
N GLY A 71 -13.25 -7.36 4.99
CA GLY A 71 -12.65 -6.90 3.72
C GLY A 71 -11.60 -5.81 3.87
N PHE A 72 -11.71 -4.92 4.88
CA PHE A 72 -10.66 -3.96 5.19
C PHE A 72 -9.33 -4.65 5.54
N PHE A 73 -9.34 -5.63 6.43
CA PHE A 73 -8.12 -6.32 6.86
C PHE A 73 -7.51 -7.16 5.73
N ILE A 74 -8.35 -7.92 5.02
CA ILE A 74 -7.90 -8.72 3.85
C ILE A 74 -7.36 -7.78 2.77
N GLY A 75 -8.07 -6.69 2.47
CA GLY A 75 -7.66 -5.70 1.49
C GLY A 75 -6.35 -5.02 1.86
N THR A 76 -6.13 -4.68 3.14
CA THR A 76 -4.86 -4.14 3.62
C THR A 76 -3.71 -5.09 3.30
N VAL A 77 -3.86 -6.39 3.57
CA VAL A 77 -2.82 -7.38 3.25
C VAL A 77 -2.60 -7.47 1.74
N VAL A 78 -3.67 -7.59 0.95
CA VAL A 78 -3.59 -7.69 -0.52
C VAL A 78 -2.91 -6.45 -1.13
N GLY A 79 -3.32 -5.24 -0.75
CA GLY A 79 -2.73 -4.01 -1.26
C GLY A 79 -1.26 -3.84 -0.83
N SER A 80 -0.93 -4.17 0.43
CA SER A 80 0.45 -4.11 0.94
C SER A 80 1.36 -5.10 0.24
N VAL A 81 0.89 -6.34 0.01
CA VAL A 81 1.65 -7.35 -0.74
C VAL A 81 1.84 -6.92 -2.20
N ALA A 82 0.80 -6.38 -2.84
CA ALA A 82 0.92 -5.87 -4.21
C ALA A 82 1.97 -4.74 -4.30
N ARG A 83 1.96 -3.78 -3.37
CA ARG A 83 2.98 -2.72 -3.28
C ARG A 83 4.37 -3.30 -3.05
N PHE A 84 4.49 -4.25 -2.12
CA PHE A 84 5.77 -4.93 -1.85
C PHE A 84 6.34 -5.59 -3.11
N LEU A 85 5.52 -6.31 -3.89
CA LEU A 85 5.98 -6.96 -5.11
C LEU A 85 6.53 -5.97 -6.14
N VAL A 86 5.92 -4.79 -6.28
CA VAL A 86 6.43 -3.74 -7.15
C VAL A 86 7.80 -3.25 -6.66
N HIS A 87 7.91 -2.85 -5.38
CA HIS A 87 9.19 -2.40 -4.82
C HIS A 87 10.25 -3.49 -4.82
N TYR A 88 9.85 -4.76 -4.64
CA TYR A 88 10.75 -5.90 -4.71
C TYR A 88 11.41 -6.01 -6.09
N VAL A 89 10.62 -5.93 -7.16
CA VAL A 89 11.11 -6.00 -8.54
C VAL A 89 11.95 -4.77 -8.89
N VAL A 90 11.47 -3.58 -8.57
CA VAL A 90 12.20 -2.32 -8.85
C VAL A 90 13.52 -2.27 -8.07
N GLY A 91 13.50 -2.66 -6.80
CA GLY A 91 14.70 -2.71 -5.97
C GLY A 91 15.74 -3.71 -6.48
N ALA A 92 15.30 -4.87 -6.97
CA ALA A 92 16.20 -5.90 -7.48
C ALA A 92 16.74 -5.61 -8.90
N THR A 93 16.11 -4.69 -9.64
CA THR A 93 16.48 -4.36 -11.03
C THR A 93 17.03 -2.95 -11.17
N VAL A 94 16.24 -1.94 -10.89
CA VAL A 94 16.62 -0.52 -11.05
C VAL A 94 17.68 -0.11 -10.03
N TRP A 95 17.56 -0.62 -8.79
CA TRP A 95 18.45 -0.28 -7.68
C TRP A 95 19.53 -1.34 -7.41
N ALA A 96 19.70 -2.32 -8.30
CA ALA A 96 20.62 -3.44 -8.12
C ALA A 96 22.07 -3.02 -7.83
N GLU A 97 22.55 -1.96 -8.50
CA GLU A 97 23.93 -1.44 -8.36
C GLU A 97 24.20 -0.77 -6.99
N TYR A 98 23.16 -0.42 -6.26
CA TYR A 98 23.26 0.18 -4.92
C TYR A 98 23.15 -0.83 -3.79
N MET A 99 23.22 -2.14 -4.10
CA MET A 99 23.21 -3.20 -3.11
C MET A 99 24.47 -3.13 -2.23
N PRO A 100 24.35 -3.02 -0.89
CA PRO A 100 25.50 -3.05 0.00
C PRO A 100 26.06 -4.48 0.12
N GLU A 101 27.29 -4.63 0.58
CA GLU A 101 27.88 -5.95 0.85
C GLU A 101 27.15 -6.67 2.01
N THR A 102 26.71 -5.91 3.01
CA THR A 102 26.01 -6.46 4.18
C THR A 102 24.78 -5.63 4.55
N PHE A 103 23.72 -6.30 4.98
CA PHE A 103 22.49 -5.67 5.49
C PHE A 103 21.91 -6.53 6.61
N PHE A 104 21.54 -5.92 7.75
CA PHE A 104 21.14 -6.61 8.98
C PHE A 104 22.13 -7.68 9.46
N GLY A 105 23.44 -7.47 9.23
CA GLY A 105 24.48 -8.45 9.61
C GLY A 105 24.57 -9.67 8.68
N LEU A 106 23.80 -9.70 7.59
CA LEU A 106 23.83 -10.75 6.58
C LEU A 106 24.58 -10.28 5.35
N THR A 107 25.37 -11.16 4.73
CA THR A 107 26.03 -10.89 3.44
C THR A 107 24.98 -10.91 2.33
N MET A 108 24.93 -9.85 1.53
CA MET A 108 24.01 -9.75 0.40
C MET A 108 24.58 -10.49 -0.81
N THR A 109 23.94 -11.59 -1.18
CA THR A 109 24.42 -12.48 -2.25
C THR A 109 23.82 -12.09 -3.62
N THR A 110 22.64 -11.50 -3.63
CA THR A 110 21.96 -11.06 -4.85
C THR A 110 21.12 -9.82 -4.61
N PRO A 111 20.89 -8.96 -5.63
CA PRO A 111 19.97 -7.83 -5.52
C PRO A 111 18.54 -8.23 -5.12
N TRP A 112 18.10 -9.41 -5.54
CA TRP A 112 16.80 -9.97 -5.17
C TRP A 112 16.70 -10.25 -3.67
N PHE A 113 17.73 -10.86 -3.09
CA PHE A 113 17.77 -11.13 -1.66
C PHE A 113 17.81 -9.83 -0.85
N TYR A 114 18.64 -8.88 -1.27
CA TYR A 114 18.67 -7.54 -0.65
C TYR A 114 17.33 -6.82 -0.75
N SER A 115 16.73 -6.79 -1.94
CA SER A 115 15.44 -6.10 -2.15
C SER A 115 14.31 -6.72 -1.31
N ALA A 116 14.28 -8.04 -1.16
CA ALA A 116 13.31 -8.71 -0.30
C ALA A 116 13.46 -8.29 1.16
N LEU A 117 14.68 -8.28 1.70
CA LEU A 117 14.94 -7.89 3.08
C LEU A 117 14.69 -6.40 3.30
N TYR A 118 15.21 -5.54 2.41
CA TYR A 118 15.09 -4.10 2.53
C TYR A 118 13.62 -3.66 2.47
N ASN A 119 12.93 -3.95 1.37
CA ASN A 119 11.53 -3.55 1.20
C ASN A 119 10.60 -4.31 2.15
N GLY A 120 10.86 -5.59 2.41
CA GLY A 120 10.07 -6.40 3.33
C GLY A 120 10.11 -5.88 4.76
N SER A 121 11.27 -5.39 5.23
CA SER A 121 11.43 -4.94 6.61
C SER A 121 10.51 -3.78 6.97
N PHE A 122 10.53 -2.67 6.21
CA PHE A 122 9.70 -1.51 6.53
C PHE A 122 8.24 -1.69 6.10
N MET A 123 7.98 -2.36 4.97
CA MET A 123 6.61 -2.55 4.49
C MET A 123 5.81 -3.54 5.33
N LEU A 124 6.47 -4.54 5.94
CA LEU A 124 5.82 -5.41 6.93
C LEU A 124 5.40 -4.61 8.17
N ILE A 125 6.26 -3.72 8.65
CA ILE A 125 5.94 -2.85 9.80
C ILE A 125 4.79 -1.91 9.43
N ASP A 126 4.82 -1.26 8.27
CA ASP A 126 3.74 -0.39 7.78
C ASP A 126 2.40 -1.13 7.72
N MET A 127 2.39 -2.34 7.14
CA MET A 127 1.19 -3.17 7.07
C MET A 127 0.65 -3.50 8.46
N VAL A 128 1.53 -3.92 9.40
CA VAL A 128 1.13 -4.24 10.79
C VAL A 128 0.58 -2.99 11.47
N LEU A 129 1.20 -1.83 11.33
CA LEU A 129 0.70 -0.57 11.90
C LEU A 129 -0.69 -0.24 11.38
N VAL A 130 -0.92 -0.35 10.07
CA VAL A 130 -2.23 -0.10 9.46
C VAL A 130 -3.28 -1.10 9.97
N LEU A 131 -2.93 -2.39 10.11
CA LEU A 131 -3.83 -3.40 10.64
C LEU A 131 -4.19 -3.13 12.12
N VAL A 132 -3.21 -2.75 12.93
CA VAL A 132 -3.43 -2.41 14.36
C VAL A 132 -4.33 -1.18 14.48
N ILE A 133 -4.02 -0.09 13.78
CA ILE A 133 -4.83 1.14 13.80
C ILE A 133 -6.23 0.84 13.25
N GLY A 134 -6.33 0.08 12.16
CA GLY A 134 -7.61 -0.35 11.62
C GLY A 134 -8.45 -1.17 12.61
N ALA A 135 -7.82 -2.04 13.40
CA ALA A 135 -8.50 -2.81 14.44
C ALA A 135 -9.03 -1.89 15.57
N LEU A 136 -8.24 -0.90 15.97
CA LEU A 136 -8.67 0.11 16.97
C LEU A 136 -9.85 0.96 16.45
N LEU A 137 -9.81 1.34 15.17
CA LEU A 137 -10.86 2.12 14.53
C LEU A 137 -12.08 1.28 14.15
N TRP A 138 -11.96 -0.06 14.11
CA TRP A 138 -13.02 -0.93 13.60
C TRP A 138 -14.32 -0.80 14.40
N LYS A 139 -14.24 -0.88 15.72
CA LYS A 139 -15.45 -0.82 16.57
C LYS A 139 -16.23 0.49 16.42
N PRO A 140 -15.60 1.69 16.51
CA PRO A 140 -16.32 2.96 16.39
C PRO A 140 -16.72 3.31 14.95
N LEU A 141 -15.95 2.87 13.94
CA LEU A 141 -16.11 3.33 12.56
C LEU A 141 -16.58 2.24 11.58
N LYS A 142 -16.88 1.02 12.04
CA LYS A 142 -17.25 -0.11 11.18
C LYS A 142 -18.29 0.25 10.14
N LYS A 143 -19.40 0.87 10.53
CA LYS A 143 -20.49 1.24 9.61
C LYS A 143 -20.05 2.16 8.49
N TYR A 144 -19.10 3.06 8.76
CA TYR A 144 -18.54 3.97 7.76
C TYR A 144 -17.52 3.27 6.88
N ILE A 145 -16.66 2.42 7.46
CA ILE A 145 -15.66 1.64 6.71
C ILE A 145 -16.35 0.67 5.76
N THR A 146 -17.44 0.01 6.20
CA THR A 146 -18.19 -0.97 5.38
C THR A 146 -19.25 -0.34 4.47
N GLY A 147 -19.50 0.98 4.58
CA GLY A 147 -20.54 1.68 3.81
C GLY A 147 -21.98 1.33 4.21
N GLU A 148 -22.19 0.74 5.40
CA GLU A 148 -23.53 0.37 5.91
C GLU A 148 -24.41 1.61 6.14
N ASP A 149 -23.80 2.75 6.50
CA ASP A 149 -24.48 4.05 6.64
C ASP A 149 -25.15 4.52 5.35
N LEU A 150 -24.55 4.26 4.18
CA LEU A 150 -25.10 4.63 2.88
C LEU A 150 -26.29 3.75 2.50
N ARG A 151 -26.26 2.47 2.85
CA ARG A 151 -27.36 1.52 2.58
C ARG A 151 -28.59 1.83 3.42
N GLY A 152 -28.40 2.19 4.70
CA GLY A 152 -29.49 2.63 5.58
C GLY A 152 -30.18 3.91 5.06
N ALA A 153 -29.42 4.90 4.60
CA ALA A 153 -29.97 6.13 4.06
C ALA A 153 -30.73 5.90 2.73
N ALA A 154 -30.31 4.96 1.90
CA ALA A 154 -31.01 4.61 0.66
C ALA A 154 -32.32 3.86 0.92
N ALA A 155 -32.39 3.03 1.97
CA ALA A 155 -33.61 2.32 2.37
C ALA A 155 -34.66 3.24 3.00
N ALA A 156 -34.24 4.28 3.70
CA ALA A 156 -35.14 5.27 4.33
C ALA A 156 -35.80 6.25 3.34
N LYS A 157 -35.31 6.29 2.08
CA LYS A 157 -35.85 7.16 1.01
C LYS A 157 -36.86 6.46 0.08
N LYS A 158 -37.13 5.19 0.31
CA LYS A 158 -38.18 4.40 -0.39
C LYS A 158 -39.39 4.22 0.50
#